data_070562733fb20b2e443d0fbcbcd3b07d
#
_entry.id   070562733fb20b2e443d0fbcbcd3b07d
#
_cell.length_a   1.000
_cell.length_b   1.000
_cell.length_c   1.000
_cell.angle_alpha   90.00
_cell.angle_beta   90.00
_cell.angle_gamma   90.00
#
_symmetry.space_group_name_H-M   'P 1'
#
loop_
_entity.id
_entity.type
_entity.pdbx_description
1 polymer ?
#
loop_
_entity_poly.entity_id
_entity_poly.type
_entity_poly.pdbx_seq_one_letter_code
_entity_poly.pdbx_strand_id
1 'polypeptide(L)'
;MVADSRPGVALIGLAGIGKTFGQVKALSGIDFVFRSGECVGIAGHNGAGKSTLMAVLAGVYTPDEGTLSVHDRPVAHYDANAAREAGVRCVFQELSLCANLSVTENMCILHPELKGYGWRKKATALMREQLDEIFPGHGLNGSELVADLTLTQRQMVEIARAFTVVRAPVRLVILDEPTSSLDGHTAAQLLTFVRAVAQRGITCILISHMLGEIERVADRVLVMRDGTTAALLPRAGLTQEAIVRAMGQHVEADPQTRAASRAPREAAHFTWQIGPSARRSIIEATRGEIIGFAGLAGQGQTEALLAIYRSATRRGAQQRVAFVAGDRASDGVFPLWSIGENLVLRWLNGAQPGGRRRLFVDATGARSLAGDWQTKIGIRGAAMNAGILSLSGGNQQKVLFARALASDADLILMDDPTRGVDIGTKHDIYQLVRSEAARGRTFIWYTTENDELAHCDRAYVFRSGRVNRVLDAQECDEETLLAASFEERAA
;
A
#
# COMPACT_ATOMS: atom_id res chain seq x y z
N MET A 1 33.44 -18.83 -8.81
CA MET A 1 33.10 -19.90 -7.84
C MET A 1 31.64 -19.75 -7.54
N VAL A 2 30.81 -20.66 -8.06
CA VAL A 2 29.35 -20.72 -7.75
C VAL A 2 29.30 -21.11 -6.27
N ALA A 3 28.79 -20.21 -5.44
CA ALA A 3 28.61 -20.47 -4.02
C ALA A 3 27.55 -21.56 -3.84
N ASP A 4 27.85 -22.52 -2.97
CA ASP A 4 27.07 -23.70 -2.61
C ASP A 4 25.65 -23.29 -2.13
N SER A 5 24.72 -23.16 -3.07
CA SER A 5 23.31 -22.80 -2.83
C SER A 5 22.47 -24.08 -2.78
N ARG A 6 22.84 -25.02 -1.90
CA ARG A 6 22.00 -26.20 -1.66
C ARG A 6 20.69 -25.74 -1.01
N PRO A 7 19.51 -26.11 -1.54
CA PRO A 7 18.26 -25.79 -0.93
C PRO A 7 18.21 -26.29 0.54
N GLY A 8 17.81 -25.42 1.46
CA GLY A 8 17.63 -25.78 2.86
C GLY A 8 18.79 -25.52 3.83
N VAL A 9 19.95 -25.03 3.33
CA VAL A 9 21.07 -24.59 4.22
C VAL A 9 20.69 -23.29 4.92
N ALA A 10 21.01 -23.14 6.21
CA ALA A 10 20.80 -21.91 6.95
C ALA A 10 21.62 -20.76 6.33
N LEU A 11 20.94 -19.70 5.94
CA LEU A 11 21.55 -18.51 5.35
C LEU A 11 21.76 -17.42 6.40
N ILE A 12 20.68 -17.04 7.10
CA ILE A 12 20.69 -16.09 8.21
C ILE A 12 19.89 -16.70 9.36
N GLY A 13 20.49 -16.76 10.54
CA GLY A 13 19.85 -17.18 11.78
C GLY A 13 19.71 -16.01 12.74
N LEU A 14 18.56 -15.94 13.37
CA LEU A 14 18.21 -14.99 14.43
C LEU A 14 17.95 -15.81 15.70
N ALA A 15 18.64 -15.48 16.78
CA ALA A 15 18.48 -16.12 18.08
C ALA A 15 18.25 -15.06 19.16
N GLY A 16 17.02 -14.97 19.67
CA GLY A 16 16.61 -14.06 20.74
C GLY A 16 16.73 -12.59 20.37
N ILE A 17 16.55 -12.21 19.09
CA ILE A 17 16.74 -10.83 18.62
C ILE A 17 15.73 -9.88 19.29
N GLY A 18 16.28 -8.85 19.96
CA GLY A 18 15.53 -7.75 20.55
C GLY A 18 16.03 -6.39 20.05
N LYS A 19 15.09 -5.42 19.91
CA LYS A 19 15.39 -4.03 19.56
C LYS A 19 14.45 -3.07 20.26
N THR A 20 15.03 -2.04 20.88
CA THR A 20 14.29 -1.04 21.64
C THR A 20 14.58 0.37 21.13
N PHE A 21 13.57 1.20 21.02
CA PHE A 21 13.68 2.62 20.68
C PHE A 21 13.06 3.45 21.82
N GLY A 22 13.91 4.08 22.61
CA GLY A 22 13.46 4.80 23.81
C GLY A 22 12.73 3.86 24.78
N GLN A 23 11.43 4.04 24.98
CA GLN A 23 10.60 3.17 25.82
C GLN A 23 9.84 2.08 25.03
N VAL A 24 9.95 2.07 23.70
CA VAL A 24 9.22 1.13 22.84
C VAL A 24 10.11 -0.06 22.49
N LYS A 25 9.74 -1.25 22.94
CA LYS A 25 10.38 -2.51 22.55
C LYS A 25 9.78 -2.97 21.20
N ALA A 26 10.48 -2.64 20.11
CA ALA A 26 10.01 -2.92 18.76
C ALA A 26 10.19 -4.39 18.33
N LEU A 27 11.21 -5.08 18.88
CA LEU A 27 11.43 -6.52 18.74
C LEU A 27 11.73 -7.13 20.10
N SER A 28 11.21 -8.32 20.35
CA SER A 28 11.39 -9.04 21.61
C SER A 28 11.53 -10.54 21.39
N GLY A 29 12.77 -11.04 21.48
CA GLY A 29 13.04 -12.47 21.46
C GLY A 29 12.65 -13.15 20.13
N ILE A 30 13.05 -12.56 18.99
CA ILE A 30 12.77 -13.16 17.68
C ILE A 30 13.76 -14.29 17.40
N ASP A 31 13.22 -15.50 17.25
CA ASP A 31 13.94 -16.70 16.84
C ASP A 31 13.48 -17.14 15.46
N PHE A 32 14.36 -17.11 14.45
CA PHE A 32 14.04 -17.54 13.10
C PHE A 32 15.28 -17.90 12.29
N VAL A 33 15.15 -18.86 11.37
CA VAL A 33 16.21 -19.21 10.43
C VAL A 33 15.71 -19.10 9.00
N PHE A 34 16.31 -18.20 8.23
CA PHE A 34 16.13 -18.11 6.79
C PHE A 34 17.03 -19.11 6.08
N ARG A 35 16.44 -19.89 5.19
CA ARG A 35 17.14 -20.97 4.46
C ARG A 35 17.37 -20.58 3.02
N SER A 36 18.43 -21.09 2.42
CA SER A 36 18.73 -20.85 1.01
C SER A 36 17.63 -21.38 0.10
N GLY A 37 17.18 -20.55 -0.85
CA GLY A 37 16.23 -20.93 -1.89
C GLY A 37 14.78 -21.04 -1.43
N GLU A 38 14.40 -20.39 -0.32
CA GLU A 38 13.00 -20.30 0.10
C GLU A 38 12.42 -18.89 -0.09
N CYS A 39 11.12 -18.81 -0.24
CA CYS A 39 10.38 -17.56 -0.12
C CYS A 39 9.67 -17.53 1.24
N VAL A 40 10.03 -16.56 2.09
CA VAL A 40 9.42 -16.36 3.41
C VAL A 40 8.49 -15.16 3.36
N GLY A 41 7.20 -15.38 3.60
CA GLY A 41 6.27 -14.29 3.84
C GLY A 41 6.41 -13.75 5.27
N ILE A 42 6.32 -12.44 5.45
CA ILE A 42 6.20 -11.85 6.78
C ILE A 42 4.89 -11.07 6.86
N ALA A 43 4.02 -11.50 7.75
CA ALA A 43 2.71 -10.91 8.00
C ALA A 43 2.61 -10.36 9.42
N GLY A 44 1.74 -9.38 9.64
CA GLY A 44 1.48 -8.75 10.94
C GLY A 44 0.89 -7.36 10.76
N HIS A 45 0.19 -6.86 11.78
CA HIS A 45 -0.38 -5.51 11.76
C HIS A 45 0.71 -4.43 11.73
N ASN A 46 0.33 -3.17 11.49
CA ASN A 46 1.26 -2.04 11.59
C ASN A 46 1.72 -1.88 13.04
N GLY A 47 3.03 -1.69 13.21
CA GLY A 47 3.64 -1.72 14.55
C GLY A 47 4.00 -3.12 15.07
N ALA A 48 3.74 -4.20 14.33
CA ALA A 48 4.12 -5.56 14.72
C ALA A 48 5.64 -5.82 14.75
N GLY A 49 6.46 -4.86 14.28
CA GLY A 49 7.93 -4.97 14.26
C GLY A 49 8.51 -5.42 12.92
N LYS A 50 7.70 -5.60 11.86
CA LYS A 50 8.16 -6.08 10.53
C LYS A 50 9.30 -5.24 9.96
N SER A 51 9.10 -3.92 9.81
CA SER A 51 10.11 -3.02 9.24
C SER A 51 11.36 -2.93 10.11
N THR A 52 11.22 -3.06 11.44
CA THR A 52 12.37 -3.12 12.36
C THR A 52 13.17 -4.41 12.14
N LEU A 53 12.51 -5.55 11.99
CA LEU A 53 13.16 -6.82 11.67
C LEU A 53 13.89 -6.76 10.33
N MET A 54 13.27 -6.14 9.31
CA MET A 54 13.93 -5.94 8.00
C MET A 54 15.14 -5.05 8.10
N ALA A 55 15.07 -3.96 8.86
CA ALA A 55 16.20 -3.07 9.08
C ALA A 55 17.37 -3.76 9.83
N VAL A 56 17.07 -4.68 10.74
CA VAL A 56 18.07 -5.54 11.38
C VAL A 56 18.72 -6.50 10.36
N LEU A 57 17.90 -7.17 9.52
CA LEU A 57 18.39 -8.08 8.48
C LEU A 57 19.19 -7.36 7.38
N ALA A 58 18.83 -6.12 7.06
CA ALA A 58 19.56 -5.26 6.12
C ALA A 58 20.82 -4.61 6.74
N GLY A 59 21.07 -4.81 8.04
CA GLY A 59 22.21 -4.23 8.76
C GLY A 59 22.08 -2.73 9.02
N VAL A 60 20.89 -2.16 8.88
CA VAL A 60 20.60 -0.75 9.19
C VAL A 60 20.55 -0.52 10.70
N TYR A 61 19.97 -1.48 11.43
CA TYR A 61 19.94 -1.47 12.89
C TYR A 61 20.69 -2.67 13.46
N THR A 62 21.54 -2.39 14.44
CA THR A 62 22.14 -3.45 15.27
C THR A 62 21.12 -3.86 16.34
N PRO A 63 20.84 -5.16 16.55
CA PRO A 63 20.00 -5.61 17.65
C PRO A 63 20.62 -5.24 19.00
N ASP A 64 19.79 -4.99 19.99
CA ASP A 64 20.22 -4.69 21.36
C ASP A 64 20.39 -5.97 22.19
N GLU A 65 19.64 -7.02 21.82
CA GLU A 65 19.65 -8.34 22.45
C GLU A 65 19.72 -9.44 21.39
N GLY A 66 20.26 -10.59 21.74
CA GLY A 66 20.32 -11.77 20.88
C GLY A 66 21.55 -11.84 19.98
N THR A 67 21.55 -12.81 19.08
CA THR A 67 22.67 -13.10 18.18
C THR A 67 22.19 -13.31 16.76
N LEU A 68 22.83 -12.64 15.80
CA LEU A 68 22.63 -12.87 14.36
C LEU A 68 23.76 -13.75 13.85
N SER A 69 23.45 -14.76 13.06
CA SER A 69 24.43 -15.62 12.39
C SER A 69 24.24 -15.61 10.87
N VAL A 70 25.36 -15.71 10.14
CA VAL A 70 25.38 -15.88 8.68
C VAL A 70 26.07 -17.21 8.38
N HIS A 71 25.40 -18.10 7.66
CA HIS A 71 25.84 -19.49 7.39
C HIS A 71 26.26 -20.20 8.68
N ASP A 72 25.39 -20.19 9.70
CA ASP A 72 25.59 -20.76 11.03
C ASP A 72 26.77 -20.19 11.82
N ARG A 73 27.38 -19.09 11.36
CA ARG A 73 28.48 -18.41 12.07
C ARG A 73 27.96 -17.12 12.71
N PRO A 74 28.06 -16.98 14.03
CA PRO A 74 27.69 -15.73 14.70
C PRO A 74 28.52 -14.56 14.15
N VAL A 75 27.87 -13.42 13.92
CA VAL A 75 28.48 -12.19 13.43
C VAL A 75 28.46 -11.15 14.55
N ALA A 76 29.62 -10.75 15.03
CA ALA A 76 29.73 -9.79 16.15
C ALA A 76 29.34 -8.37 15.74
N HIS A 77 29.66 -7.97 14.51
CA HIS A 77 29.31 -6.68 13.93
C HIS A 77 28.58 -6.91 12.60
N TYR A 78 27.27 -6.73 12.63
CA TYR A 78 26.42 -6.87 11.44
C TYR A 78 25.87 -5.50 11.10
N ASP A 79 26.53 -4.82 10.16
CA ASP A 79 26.13 -3.54 9.59
C ASP A 79 25.71 -3.71 8.11
N ALA A 80 25.31 -2.62 7.45
CA ALA A 80 24.88 -2.63 6.05
C ALA A 80 25.97 -3.15 5.08
N ASN A 81 27.28 -2.99 5.41
CA ASN A 81 28.36 -3.55 4.61
C ASN A 81 28.45 -5.05 4.79
N ALA A 82 28.39 -5.53 6.04
CA ALA A 82 28.39 -6.96 6.35
C ALA A 82 27.17 -7.67 5.73
N ALA A 83 25.99 -7.05 5.79
CA ALA A 83 24.77 -7.54 5.13
C ALA A 83 24.98 -7.65 3.61
N ARG A 84 25.51 -6.61 2.99
CA ARG A 84 25.79 -6.59 1.55
C ARG A 84 26.81 -7.65 1.13
N GLU A 85 27.87 -7.85 1.92
CA GLU A 85 28.89 -8.90 1.70
C GLU A 85 28.31 -10.29 1.88
N ALA A 86 27.39 -10.48 2.82
CA ALA A 86 26.62 -11.71 2.98
C ALA A 86 25.65 -11.99 1.82
N GLY A 87 25.48 -11.03 0.90
CA GLY A 87 24.59 -11.14 -0.26
C GLY A 87 23.15 -10.72 0.01
N VAL A 88 22.92 -9.95 1.09
CA VAL A 88 21.60 -9.39 1.41
C VAL A 88 21.37 -8.12 0.61
N ARG A 89 20.18 -7.99 0.03
CA ARG A 89 19.70 -6.79 -0.65
C ARG A 89 18.31 -6.47 -0.10
N CYS A 90 17.95 -5.18 -0.11
CA CYS A 90 16.65 -4.73 0.39
C CYS A 90 16.02 -3.73 -0.57
N VAL A 91 14.75 -3.97 -0.89
CA VAL A 91 13.84 -3.02 -1.49
C VAL A 91 12.93 -2.53 -0.37
N PHE A 92 13.13 -1.30 0.07
CA PHE A 92 12.34 -0.68 1.12
C PHE A 92 11.04 -0.11 0.57
N GLN A 93 10.06 0.08 1.44
CA GLN A 93 8.78 0.71 1.11
C GLN A 93 8.98 2.13 0.54
N GLU A 94 9.91 2.91 1.10
CA GLU A 94 10.35 4.16 0.51
C GLU A 94 11.52 3.91 -0.45
N LEU A 95 11.33 4.34 -1.71
CA LEU A 95 12.33 4.10 -2.76
C LEU A 95 13.66 4.81 -2.44
N SER A 96 14.76 4.08 -2.57
CA SER A 96 16.12 4.58 -2.31
C SER A 96 16.81 5.11 -3.57
N LEU A 97 16.03 5.51 -4.60
CA LEU A 97 16.53 6.06 -5.85
C LEU A 97 16.85 7.56 -5.73
N CYS A 98 17.98 7.97 -6.30
CA CYS A 98 18.31 9.37 -6.47
C CYS A 98 17.59 9.95 -7.70
N ALA A 99 16.63 10.84 -7.47
CA ALA A 99 15.74 11.39 -8.52
C ALA A 99 16.50 12.15 -9.62
N ASN A 100 17.61 12.81 -9.28
CA ASN A 100 18.44 13.61 -10.19
C ASN A 100 19.48 12.80 -10.97
N LEU A 101 19.50 11.49 -10.83
CA LEU A 101 20.35 10.57 -11.56
C LEU A 101 19.53 9.75 -12.56
N SER A 102 20.18 9.29 -13.64
CA SER A 102 19.56 8.36 -14.58
C SER A 102 19.38 6.96 -13.96
N VAL A 103 18.56 6.15 -14.59
CA VAL A 103 18.37 4.73 -14.24
C VAL A 103 19.72 4.01 -14.16
N THR A 104 20.57 4.21 -15.17
CA THR A 104 21.92 3.62 -15.21
C THR A 104 22.83 4.12 -14.07
N GLU A 105 22.79 5.42 -13.76
CA GLU A 105 23.63 6.00 -12.71
C GLU A 105 23.17 5.56 -11.30
N ASN A 106 21.90 5.33 -11.09
CA ASN A 106 21.39 4.76 -9.85
C ASN A 106 21.94 3.35 -9.54
N MET A 107 22.38 2.60 -10.55
CA MET A 107 23.08 1.32 -10.34
C MET A 107 24.37 1.47 -9.54
N CYS A 108 25.13 2.56 -9.74
CA CYS A 108 26.43 2.77 -9.07
C CYS A 108 26.29 3.04 -7.57
N ILE A 109 25.11 3.47 -7.10
CA ILE A 109 24.85 3.69 -5.67
C ILE A 109 24.90 2.36 -4.93
N LEU A 110 24.24 1.35 -5.46
CA LEU A 110 24.24 -0.01 -4.87
C LEU A 110 25.49 -0.80 -5.24
N HIS A 111 26.09 -0.50 -6.41
CA HIS A 111 27.22 -1.21 -6.98
C HIS A 111 28.42 -0.27 -7.25
N PRO A 112 29.12 0.22 -6.21
CA PRO A 112 30.23 1.17 -6.35
C PRO A 112 31.45 0.62 -7.10
N GLU A 113 31.48 -0.67 -7.35
CA GLU A 113 32.43 -1.35 -8.22
C GLU A 113 32.21 -1.09 -9.71
N LEU A 114 31.03 -0.59 -10.11
CA LEU A 114 30.75 -0.12 -11.48
C LEU A 114 31.41 1.25 -11.67
N LYS A 115 32.70 1.24 -12.03
CA LYS A 115 33.53 2.43 -12.23
C LYS A 115 34.57 2.20 -13.36
N GLY A 116 35.22 3.28 -13.77
CA GLY A 116 36.24 3.25 -14.82
C GLY A 116 35.68 3.30 -16.23
N TYR A 117 36.51 3.02 -17.22
CA TYR A 117 36.12 3.11 -18.62
C TYR A 117 35.00 2.10 -18.97
N GLY A 118 33.96 2.57 -19.65
CA GLY A 118 32.85 1.73 -20.14
C GLY A 118 31.82 1.32 -19.07
N TRP A 119 31.91 1.79 -17.83
CA TRP A 119 31.01 1.41 -16.76
C TRP A 119 29.52 1.70 -17.09
N ARG A 120 29.22 2.81 -17.76
CA ARG A 120 27.83 3.12 -18.15
C ARG A 120 27.25 2.07 -19.07
N LYS A 121 27.99 1.64 -20.09
CA LYS A 121 27.55 0.59 -21.02
C LYS A 121 27.29 -0.74 -20.28
N LYS A 122 28.17 -1.10 -19.33
CA LYS A 122 28.01 -2.29 -18.51
C LYS A 122 26.82 -2.18 -17.58
N ALA A 123 26.65 -1.06 -16.89
CA ALA A 123 25.53 -0.83 -15.97
C ALA A 123 24.19 -0.84 -16.72
N THR A 124 24.12 -0.18 -17.89
CA THR A 124 22.91 -0.19 -18.74
C THR A 124 22.54 -1.61 -19.17
N ALA A 125 23.54 -2.41 -19.61
CA ALA A 125 23.30 -3.79 -20.05
C ALA A 125 22.75 -4.66 -18.90
N LEU A 126 23.37 -4.58 -17.72
CA LEU A 126 22.95 -5.33 -16.53
C LEU A 126 21.54 -4.93 -16.08
N MET A 127 21.26 -3.62 -16.03
CA MET A 127 19.94 -3.13 -15.64
C MET A 127 18.87 -3.58 -16.63
N ARG A 128 19.15 -3.47 -17.91
CA ARG A 128 18.21 -3.88 -18.95
C ARG A 128 17.92 -5.38 -18.89
N GLU A 129 18.96 -6.20 -18.76
CA GLU A 129 18.82 -7.65 -18.64
C GLU A 129 17.92 -8.01 -17.46
N GLN A 130 18.13 -7.36 -16.31
CA GLN A 130 17.33 -7.63 -15.11
C GLN A 130 15.89 -7.11 -15.23
N LEU A 131 15.68 -5.94 -15.84
CA LEU A 131 14.36 -5.41 -16.11
C LEU A 131 13.59 -6.31 -17.11
N ASP A 132 14.23 -6.73 -18.19
CA ASP A 132 13.62 -7.62 -19.19
C ASP A 132 13.24 -8.99 -18.58
N GLU A 133 14.04 -9.50 -17.63
CA GLU A 133 13.76 -10.76 -16.94
C GLU A 133 12.57 -10.64 -15.96
N ILE A 134 12.50 -9.56 -15.18
CA ILE A 134 11.45 -9.39 -14.14
C ILE A 134 10.17 -8.85 -14.75
N PHE A 135 10.26 -7.84 -15.63
CA PHE A 135 9.17 -7.06 -16.17
C PHE A 135 9.19 -7.01 -17.72
N PRO A 136 8.98 -8.12 -18.41
CA PRO A 136 8.94 -8.13 -19.87
C PRO A 136 8.02 -7.03 -20.41
N GLY A 137 8.55 -6.22 -21.34
CA GLY A 137 7.77 -5.11 -21.92
C GLY A 137 7.76 -3.81 -21.09
N HIS A 138 8.65 -3.66 -20.13
CA HIS A 138 8.73 -2.50 -19.21
C HIS A 138 8.91 -1.14 -19.91
N GLY A 139 9.46 -1.06 -21.11
CA GLY A 139 9.61 0.15 -21.91
C GLY A 139 10.63 1.19 -21.38
N LEU A 140 11.38 0.86 -20.31
CA LEU A 140 12.34 1.78 -19.68
C LEU A 140 13.67 1.84 -20.44
N ASN A 141 14.25 3.05 -20.50
CA ASN A 141 15.57 3.29 -21.05
C ASN A 141 16.55 3.69 -19.94
N GLY A 142 17.75 3.12 -19.94
CA GLY A 142 18.78 3.40 -18.93
C GLY A 142 19.23 4.87 -18.81
N SER A 143 19.01 5.70 -19.84
CA SER A 143 19.38 7.12 -19.86
C SER A 143 18.33 8.05 -19.25
N GLU A 144 17.11 7.58 -19.00
CA GLU A 144 16.03 8.37 -18.42
C GLU A 144 16.37 8.80 -16.99
N LEU A 145 16.03 10.05 -16.63
CA LEU A 145 16.16 10.52 -15.26
C LEU A 145 15.07 9.87 -14.40
N VAL A 146 15.43 9.45 -13.20
CA VAL A 146 14.47 8.86 -12.26
C VAL A 146 13.37 9.84 -11.89
N ALA A 147 13.64 11.14 -11.87
CA ALA A 147 12.63 12.19 -11.65
C ALA A 147 11.49 12.15 -12.66
N ASP A 148 11.76 11.76 -13.91
CA ASP A 148 10.80 11.77 -15.01
C ASP A 148 9.96 10.46 -15.07
N LEU A 149 10.34 9.45 -14.29
CA LEU A 149 9.66 8.16 -14.24
C LEU A 149 8.39 8.23 -13.39
N THR A 150 7.38 7.46 -13.79
CA THR A 150 6.20 7.19 -12.94
C THR A 150 6.60 6.41 -11.69
N LEU A 151 5.74 6.40 -10.67
CA LEU A 151 6.01 5.66 -9.43
C LEU A 151 6.19 4.16 -9.71
N THR A 152 5.35 3.57 -10.58
CA THR A 152 5.47 2.19 -11.05
C THR A 152 6.83 1.91 -11.68
N GLN A 153 7.28 2.78 -12.58
CA GLN A 153 8.58 2.64 -13.24
C GLN A 153 9.75 2.75 -12.27
N ARG A 154 9.67 3.67 -11.29
CA ARG A 154 10.67 3.79 -10.22
C ARG A 154 10.73 2.51 -9.39
N GLN A 155 9.58 1.93 -9.05
CA GLN A 155 9.50 0.66 -8.32
C GLN A 155 10.17 -0.49 -9.11
N MET A 156 9.91 -0.58 -10.42
CA MET A 156 10.55 -1.58 -11.29
C MET A 156 12.09 -1.45 -11.27
N VAL A 157 12.60 -0.20 -11.36
CA VAL A 157 14.04 0.09 -11.33
C VAL A 157 14.65 -0.31 -9.98
N GLU A 158 13.99 0.02 -8.86
CA GLU A 158 14.45 -0.33 -7.52
C GLU A 158 14.55 -1.84 -7.35
N ILE A 159 13.53 -2.57 -7.77
CA ILE A 159 13.49 -4.05 -7.69
C ILE A 159 14.58 -4.65 -8.58
N ALA A 160 14.68 -4.24 -9.84
CA ALA A 160 15.68 -4.78 -10.77
C ALA A 160 17.11 -4.54 -10.26
N ARG A 161 17.38 -3.35 -9.69
CA ARG A 161 18.66 -3.02 -9.08
C ARG A 161 19.02 -3.96 -7.94
N ALA A 162 18.07 -4.35 -7.10
CA ALA A 162 18.30 -5.24 -5.96
C ALA A 162 18.65 -6.66 -6.39
N PHE A 163 18.11 -7.16 -7.48
CA PHE A 163 18.42 -8.49 -8.02
C PHE A 163 19.66 -8.52 -8.91
N THR A 164 20.18 -7.37 -9.33
CA THR A 164 21.35 -7.32 -10.21
C THR A 164 22.63 -7.82 -9.49
N VAL A 165 23.36 -8.73 -10.13
CA VAL A 165 24.64 -9.26 -9.65
C VAL A 165 25.77 -8.57 -10.39
N VAL A 166 26.68 -7.91 -9.66
CA VAL A 166 27.90 -7.29 -10.25
C VAL A 166 29.16 -8.00 -9.79
N ARG A 167 29.40 -8.11 -8.50
CA ARG A 167 30.57 -8.78 -7.91
C ARG A 167 30.18 -9.77 -6.82
N ALA A 168 29.46 -9.29 -5.82
CA ALA A 168 28.98 -10.15 -4.75
C ALA A 168 27.70 -10.87 -5.20
N PRO A 169 27.55 -12.18 -4.94
CA PRO A 169 26.33 -12.90 -5.25
C PRO A 169 25.16 -12.34 -4.43
N VAL A 170 23.98 -12.26 -5.04
CA VAL A 170 22.72 -12.00 -4.34
C VAL A 170 22.25 -13.34 -3.76
N ARG A 171 22.01 -13.40 -2.46
CA ARG A 171 21.60 -14.61 -1.76
C ARG A 171 20.26 -14.47 -1.08
N LEU A 172 19.97 -13.26 -0.59
CA LEU A 172 18.72 -12.93 0.08
C LEU A 172 18.25 -11.55 -0.39
N VAL A 173 17.00 -11.46 -0.86
CA VAL A 173 16.37 -10.20 -1.22
C VAL A 173 15.14 -9.97 -0.35
N ILE A 174 15.14 -8.85 0.35
CA ILE A 174 14.01 -8.37 1.15
C ILE A 174 13.18 -7.47 0.26
N LEU A 175 11.90 -7.76 0.17
CA LEU A 175 10.91 -7.01 -0.61
C LEU A 175 9.84 -6.48 0.36
N ASP A 176 9.93 -5.20 0.72
CA ASP A 176 8.97 -4.54 1.62
C ASP A 176 7.91 -3.80 0.81
N GLU A 177 6.71 -4.37 0.75
CA GLU A 177 5.55 -3.90 -0.03
C GLU A 177 5.88 -3.61 -1.51
N PRO A 178 6.53 -4.53 -2.24
CA PRO A 178 7.09 -4.23 -3.56
C PRO A 178 6.01 -4.01 -4.63
N THR A 179 4.79 -4.45 -4.39
CA THR A 179 3.66 -4.41 -5.34
C THR A 179 2.75 -3.20 -5.16
N SER A 180 2.92 -2.46 -4.06
CA SER A 180 2.04 -1.33 -3.69
C SER A 180 1.89 -0.24 -4.76
N SER A 181 2.87 -0.11 -5.67
CA SER A 181 2.90 0.87 -6.76
C SER A 181 2.78 0.24 -8.15
N LEU A 182 2.60 -1.09 -8.22
CA LEU A 182 2.49 -1.84 -9.46
C LEU A 182 1.02 -2.10 -9.80
N ASP A 183 0.71 -2.14 -11.07
CA ASP A 183 -0.57 -2.68 -11.54
C ASP A 183 -0.60 -4.21 -11.41
N GLY A 184 -1.79 -4.81 -11.47
CA GLY A 184 -1.98 -6.26 -11.27
C GLY A 184 -1.16 -7.13 -12.21
N HIS A 185 -0.95 -6.71 -13.47
CA HIS A 185 -0.13 -7.45 -14.44
C HIS A 185 1.36 -7.43 -14.05
N THR A 186 1.88 -6.26 -13.74
CA THR A 186 3.27 -6.06 -13.32
C THR A 186 3.56 -6.73 -11.98
N ALA A 187 2.61 -6.66 -11.03
CA ALA A 187 2.71 -7.39 -9.76
C ALA A 187 2.77 -8.92 -9.98
N ALA A 188 1.93 -9.46 -10.87
CA ALA A 188 1.96 -10.89 -11.21
C ALA A 188 3.29 -11.33 -11.86
N GLN A 189 3.92 -10.48 -12.70
CA GLN A 189 5.25 -10.73 -13.25
C GLN A 189 6.30 -10.83 -12.13
N LEU A 190 6.30 -9.87 -11.20
CA LEU A 190 7.21 -9.88 -10.03
C LEU A 190 7.04 -11.13 -9.18
N LEU A 191 5.82 -11.49 -8.80
CA LEU A 191 5.54 -12.66 -7.98
C LEU A 191 5.97 -13.97 -8.66
N THR A 192 5.79 -14.07 -9.97
CA THR A 192 6.26 -15.20 -10.77
C THR A 192 7.79 -15.28 -10.77
N PHE A 193 8.45 -14.14 -10.92
CA PHE A 193 9.91 -14.05 -10.85
C PHE A 193 10.45 -14.42 -9.47
N VAL A 194 9.85 -13.91 -8.38
CA VAL A 194 10.23 -14.25 -6.99
C VAL A 194 10.21 -15.76 -6.77
N ARG A 195 9.19 -16.44 -7.28
CA ARG A 195 9.10 -17.89 -7.19
C ARG A 195 10.20 -18.61 -7.99
N ALA A 196 10.50 -18.11 -9.19
CA ALA A 196 11.55 -18.67 -10.06
C ALA A 196 12.96 -18.51 -9.47
N VAL A 197 13.28 -17.35 -8.88
CA VAL A 197 14.60 -17.12 -8.29
C VAL A 197 14.79 -17.88 -6.98
N ALA A 198 13.73 -18.12 -6.21
CA ALA A 198 13.78 -19.00 -5.05
C ALA A 198 14.20 -20.43 -5.47
N GLN A 199 13.64 -20.95 -6.55
CA GLN A 199 14.03 -22.25 -7.11
C GLN A 199 15.50 -22.29 -7.60
N ARG A 200 16.07 -21.12 -7.95
CA ARG A 200 17.49 -20.97 -8.35
C ARG A 200 18.43 -20.79 -7.13
N GLY A 201 17.90 -20.83 -5.90
CA GLY A 201 18.66 -20.76 -4.66
C GLY A 201 18.78 -19.36 -4.06
N ILE A 202 18.13 -18.33 -4.59
CA ILE A 202 18.04 -17.00 -3.98
C ILE A 202 16.87 -17.00 -3.00
N THR A 203 17.13 -16.63 -1.74
CA THR A 203 16.08 -16.51 -0.72
C THR A 203 15.36 -15.19 -0.89
N CYS A 204 14.04 -15.19 -0.83
CA CYS A 204 13.24 -13.98 -0.87
C CYS A 204 12.45 -13.81 0.44
N ILE A 205 12.42 -12.61 0.97
CA ILE A 205 11.50 -12.23 2.05
C ILE A 205 10.48 -11.29 1.43
N LEU A 206 9.20 -11.66 1.48
CA LEU A 206 8.10 -10.84 0.99
C LEU A 206 7.28 -10.33 2.16
N ILE A 207 7.24 -9.01 2.31
CA ILE A 207 6.30 -8.32 3.18
C ILE A 207 5.23 -7.73 2.29
N SER A 208 3.99 -8.08 2.52
CA SER A 208 2.85 -7.51 1.83
C SER A 208 1.66 -7.44 2.78
N HIS A 209 0.87 -6.40 2.64
CA HIS A 209 -0.44 -6.33 3.28
C HIS A 209 -1.50 -7.08 2.45
N MET A 210 -1.20 -7.40 1.19
CA MET A 210 -2.02 -8.25 0.33
C MET A 210 -1.71 -9.73 0.62
N LEU A 211 -2.49 -10.35 1.52
CA LEU A 211 -2.23 -11.71 1.99
C LEU A 211 -2.27 -12.75 0.86
N GLY A 212 -3.04 -12.51 -0.20
CA GLY A 212 -3.08 -13.33 -1.40
C GLY A 212 -1.73 -13.44 -2.12
N GLU A 213 -0.91 -12.38 -2.09
CA GLU A 213 0.44 -12.42 -2.64
C GLU A 213 1.35 -13.33 -1.83
N ILE A 214 1.29 -13.21 -0.49
CA ILE A 214 2.05 -14.07 0.43
C ILE A 214 1.63 -15.52 0.25
N GLU A 215 0.32 -15.80 0.25
CA GLU A 215 -0.23 -17.14 0.03
C GLU A 215 0.26 -17.74 -1.29
N ARG A 216 0.33 -16.94 -2.35
CA ARG A 216 0.74 -17.40 -3.69
C ARG A 216 2.20 -17.83 -3.76
N VAL A 217 3.12 -17.10 -3.11
CA VAL A 217 4.57 -17.30 -3.31
C VAL A 217 5.33 -17.85 -2.12
N ALA A 218 4.85 -17.69 -0.89
CA ALA A 218 5.60 -18.07 0.29
C ALA A 218 5.66 -19.59 0.52
N ASP A 219 6.80 -20.10 0.93
CA ASP A 219 6.99 -21.46 1.41
C ASP A 219 6.69 -21.58 2.91
N ARG A 220 6.92 -20.48 3.65
CA ARG A 220 6.58 -20.33 5.07
C ARG A 220 6.19 -18.88 5.32
N VAL A 221 5.35 -18.66 6.32
CA VAL A 221 4.97 -17.31 6.76
C VAL A 221 5.32 -17.13 8.23
N LEU A 222 6.14 -16.13 8.51
CA LEU A 222 6.40 -15.64 9.86
C LEU A 222 5.33 -14.58 10.20
N VAL A 223 4.44 -14.91 11.13
CA VAL A 223 3.43 -13.97 11.62
C VAL A 223 3.96 -13.25 12.85
N MET A 224 4.03 -11.92 12.77
CA MET A 224 4.52 -11.06 13.86
C MET A 224 3.37 -10.32 14.53
N ARG A 225 3.46 -10.18 15.86
CA ARG A 225 2.54 -9.38 16.66
C ARG A 225 3.29 -8.76 17.85
N ASP A 226 3.13 -7.44 18.02
CA ASP A 226 3.70 -6.67 19.15
C ASP A 226 5.19 -6.95 19.38
N GLY A 227 5.96 -6.99 18.28
CA GLY A 227 7.41 -7.21 18.32
C GLY A 227 7.84 -8.66 18.57
N THR A 228 6.92 -9.62 18.59
CA THR A 228 7.19 -11.04 18.82
C THR A 228 6.76 -11.93 17.65
N THR A 229 7.27 -13.16 17.60
CA THR A 229 6.75 -14.19 16.69
C THR A 229 5.45 -14.76 17.24
N ALA A 230 4.33 -14.47 16.58
CA ALA A 230 3.00 -15.01 16.97
C ALA A 230 2.79 -16.44 16.44
N ALA A 231 3.20 -16.71 15.21
CA ALA A 231 3.09 -18.04 14.59
C ALA A 231 4.10 -18.20 13.44
N LEU A 232 4.39 -19.45 13.12
CA LEU A 232 5.09 -19.86 11.91
C LEU A 232 4.19 -20.80 11.12
N LEU A 233 3.73 -20.37 9.96
CA LEU A 233 2.83 -21.12 9.10
C LEU A 233 3.61 -21.78 7.96
N PRO A 234 3.60 -23.11 7.82
CA PRO A 234 4.21 -23.79 6.69
C PRO A 234 3.31 -23.71 5.45
N ARG A 235 3.86 -23.96 4.27
CA ARG A 235 3.12 -23.99 2.99
C ARG A 235 1.89 -24.89 3.03
N ALA A 236 1.99 -26.03 3.70
CA ALA A 236 0.86 -26.94 3.88
C ALA A 236 -0.18 -26.29 4.80
N GLY A 237 -1.35 -25.95 4.26
CA GLY A 237 -2.43 -25.28 4.99
C GLY A 237 -2.27 -23.76 5.09
N LEU A 238 -1.41 -23.17 4.31
CA LEU A 238 -1.27 -21.70 4.22
C LEU A 238 -2.45 -21.14 3.43
N THR A 239 -3.32 -20.42 4.11
CA THR A 239 -4.44 -19.66 3.54
C THR A 239 -4.47 -18.27 4.14
N GLN A 240 -5.15 -17.32 3.48
CA GLN A 240 -5.31 -15.96 4.01
C GLN A 240 -5.98 -15.99 5.39
N GLU A 241 -7.00 -16.82 5.58
CA GLU A 241 -7.70 -16.96 6.85
C GLU A 241 -6.78 -17.48 7.96
N ALA A 242 -5.87 -18.42 7.63
CA ALA A 242 -4.90 -18.93 8.61
C ALA A 242 -3.92 -17.82 9.04
N ILE A 243 -3.48 -16.98 8.11
CA ILE A 243 -2.60 -15.83 8.39
C ILE A 243 -3.34 -14.83 9.28
N VAL A 244 -4.56 -14.41 8.91
CA VAL A 244 -5.38 -13.44 9.65
C VAL A 244 -5.66 -13.95 11.07
N ARG A 245 -6.02 -15.23 11.23
CA ARG A 245 -6.23 -15.84 12.54
C ARG A 245 -4.97 -15.81 13.39
N ALA A 246 -3.81 -16.11 12.81
CA ALA A 246 -2.52 -16.05 13.50
C ALA A 246 -2.12 -14.64 13.90
N MET A 247 -2.55 -13.62 13.15
CA MET A 247 -2.38 -12.19 13.50
C MET A 247 -3.23 -11.78 14.71
N GLY A 248 -4.13 -12.66 15.19
CA GLY A 248 -5.03 -12.39 16.32
C GLY A 248 -6.23 -11.53 15.93
N GLN A 249 -6.52 -11.41 14.65
CA GLN A 249 -7.73 -10.77 14.16
C GLN A 249 -8.81 -11.85 14.03
N HIS A 250 -9.96 -11.64 14.67
CA HIS A 250 -11.11 -12.49 14.44
C HIS A 250 -11.64 -12.19 13.04
N VAL A 251 -11.55 -13.17 12.15
CA VAL A 251 -12.37 -13.18 10.94
C VAL A 251 -13.78 -13.52 11.39
N GLU A 252 -14.51 -12.54 11.87
CA GLU A 252 -15.95 -12.62 11.74
C GLU A 252 -16.21 -12.35 10.25
N ALA A 253 -16.17 -13.40 9.45
CA ALA A 253 -16.89 -13.42 8.20
C ALA A 253 -18.37 -13.28 8.62
N ASP A 254 -18.84 -12.04 8.68
CA ASP A 254 -20.25 -11.79 8.87
C ASP A 254 -20.97 -12.12 7.55
N PRO A 255 -21.59 -13.33 7.44
CA PRO A 255 -22.35 -13.70 6.25
C PRO A 255 -23.59 -12.81 6.07
N GLN A 256 -23.96 -12.05 7.12
CA GLN A 256 -25.11 -11.13 7.11
C GLN A 256 -24.81 -9.81 6.38
N THR A 257 -23.52 -9.50 6.13
CA THR A 257 -23.13 -8.27 5.43
C THR A 257 -23.40 -8.31 3.92
N ARG A 258 -23.60 -9.50 3.33
CA ARG A 258 -23.96 -9.66 1.91
C ARG A 258 -25.47 -9.54 1.61
N ALA A 259 -26.32 -9.47 2.61
CA ALA A 259 -27.79 -9.57 2.43
C ALA A 259 -28.58 -8.31 2.79
N ALA A 260 -27.95 -7.24 3.29
CA ALA A 260 -28.67 -6.03 3.70
C ALA A 260 -28.77 -5.05 2.53
N SER A 261 -30.02 -4.88 2.10
CA SER A 261 -30.54 -3.80 1.28
C SER A 261 -30.65 -4.05 -0.24
N ARG A 262 -31.58 -4.90 -0.63
CA ARG A 262 -32.31 -4.72 -1.90
C ARG A 262 -33.60 -3.95 -1.63
N ALA A 263 -33.51 -2.68 -1.31
CA ALA A 263 -34.62 -1.77 -1.56
C ALA A 263 -34.66 -1.50 -3.08
N PRO A 264 -35.87 -1.33 -3.69
CA PRO A 264 -35.97 -0.90 -5.08
C PRO A 264 -35.10 0.35 -5.25
N ARG A 265 -34.25 0.40 -6.29
CA ARG A 265 -33.42 1.57 -6.58
C ARG A 265 -34.35 2.79 -6.73
N GLU A 266 -34.25 3.72 -5.80
CA GLU A 266 -34.85 5.04 -5.97
C GLU A 266 -34.26 5.74 -7.19
N ALA A 267 -34.93 6.74 -7.75
CA ALA A 267 -34.40 7.53 -8.86
C ALA A 267 -33.02 8.10 -8.50
N ALA A 268 -32.10 8.10 -9.45
CA ALA A 268 -30.72 8.59 -9.24
C ALA A 268 -30.75 10.01 -8.64
N HIS A 269 -30.13 10.17 -7.47
CA HIS A 269 -30.04 11.45 -6.78
C HIS A 269 -28.91 12.32 -7.33
N PHE A 270 -27.85 11.68 -7.82
CA PHE A 270 -26.70 12.31 -8.44
C PHE A 270 -26.45 11.69 -9.81
N THR A 271 -26.19 12.55 -10.81
CA THR A 271 -25.82 12.12 -12.17
C THR A 271 -24.67 12.98 -12.67
N TRP A 272 -23.59 12.34 -13.13
CA TRP A 272 -22.45 13.02 -13.71
C TRP A 272 -22.12 12.45 -15.08
N GLN A 273 -21.70 13.36 -15.97
CA GLN A 273 -21.15 12.98 -17.26
C GLN A 273 -19.63 13.16 -17.23
N ILE A 274 -18.89 12.07 -17.44
CA ILE A 274 -17.43 12.06 -17.46
C ILE A 274 -16.88 11.69 -18.84
N GLY A 275 -15.68 12.15 -19.16
CA GLY A 275 -15.01 11.87 -20.43
C GLY A 275 -15.21 12.95 -21.50
N PRO A 276 -14.49 12.84 -22.63
CA PRO A 276 -14.54 13.81 -23.72
C PRO A 276 -15.90 13.80 -24.42
N SER A 277 -16.30 14.94 -25.02
CA SER A 277 -17.64 15.21 -25.55
C SER A 277 -18.20 14.17 -26.51
N ALA A 278 -17.33 13.48 -27.26
CA ALA A 278 -17.72 12.47 -28.25
C ALA A 278 -18.02 11.07 -27.64
N ARG A 279 -17.66 10.84 -26.35
CA ARG A 279 -17.73 9.50 -25.74
C ARG A 279 -17.92 9.63 -24.22
N ARG A 280 -19.02 10.24 -23.79
CA ARG A 280 -19.33 10.46 -22.38
C ARG A 280 -19.85 9.19 -21.72
N SER A 281 -19.32 8.88 -20.54
CA SER A 281 -19.91 7.90 -19.64
C SER A 281 -20.80 8.61 -18.61
N ILE A 282 -21.91 8.00 -18.25
CA ILE A 282 -22.83 8.49 -17.21
C ILE A 282 -22.54 7.69 -15.95
N ILE A 283 -22.31 8.40 -14.85
CA ILE A 283 -22.22 7.83 -13.51
C ILE A 283 -23.42 8.34 -12.73
N GLU A 284 -24.15 7.43 -12.13
CA GLU A 284 -25.32 7.71 -11.33
C GLU A 284 -25.11 7.19 -9.92
N ALA A 285 -25.67 7.90 -8.93
CA ALA A 285 -25.65 7.47 -7.54
C ALA A 285 -26.98 7.77 -6.88
N THR A 286 -27.40 6.91 -5.97
CA THR A 286 -28.51 7.12 -5.06
C THR A 286 -28.02 7.59 -3.70
N ARG A 287 -28.89 8.16 -2.90
CA ARG A 287 -28.54 8.61 -1.56
C ARG A 287 -28.21 7.40 -0.66
N GLY A 288 -27.10 7.46 0.04
CA GLY A 288 -26.65 6.38 0.92
C GLY A 288 -25.94 5.23 0.20
N GLU A 289 -25.69 5.37 -1.11
CA GLU A 289 -25.03 4.33 -1.91
C GLU A 289 -23.50 4.43 -1.82
N ILE A 290 -22.83 3.29 -1.80
CA ILE A 290 -21.37 3.16 -1.89
C ILE A 290 -21.03 2.61 -3.28
N ILE A 291 -20.44 3.43 -4.13
CA ILE A 291 -20.08 3.08 -5.51
C ILE A 291 -18.59 2.84 -5.60
N GLY A 292 -18.19 1.69 -6.14
CA GLY A 292 -16.80 1.36 -6.46
C GLY A 292 -16.40 1.88 -7.85
N PHE A 293 -15.18 2.41 -7.98
CA PHE A 293 -14.50 2.58 -9.26
C PHE A 293 -13.40 1.53 -9.33
N ALA A 294 -13.46 0.70 -10.36
CA ALA A 294 -12.62 -0.46 -10.58
C ALA A 294 -11.89 -0.39 -11.92
N GLY A 295 -10.99 -1.33 -12.16
CA GLY A 295 -10.19 -1.45 -13.37
C GLY A 295 -8.69 -1.29 -13.08
N LEU A 296 -7.87 -1.51 -14.11
CA LEU A 296 -6.42 -1.36 -13.96
C LEU A 296 -6.04 0.06 -13.55
N ALA A 297 -4.98 0.22 -12.78
CA ALA A 297 -4.50 1.54 -12.34
C ALA A 297 -4.22 2.46 -13.54
N GLY A 298 -4.59 3.76 -13.39
CA GLY A 298 -4.36 4.75 -14.45
C GLY A 298 -5.35 4.69 -15.63
N GLN A 299 -6.47 3.99 -15.51
CA GLN A 299 -7.49 3.92 -16.55
C GLN A 299 -8.53 5.06 -16.49
N GLY A 300 -8.25 6.13 -15.75
CA GLY A 300 -9.08 7.34 -15.71
C GLY A 300 -9.99 7.47 -14.48
N GLN A 301 -9.83 6.62 -13.47
CA GLN A 301 -10.66 6.63 -12.25
C GLN A 301 -10.44 7.91 -11.43
N THR A 302 -9.19 8.27 -11.15
CA THR A 302 -8.83 9.51 -10.43
C THR A 302 -9.30 10.75 -11.19
N GLU A 303 -9.11 10.79 -12.52
CA GLU A 303 -9.60 11.87 -13.37
C GLU A 303 -11.12 12.00 -13.32
N ALA A 304 -11.82 10.86 -13.26
CA ALA A 304 -13.29 10.84 -13.11
C ALA A 304 -13.72 11.41 -11.75
N LEU A 305 -13.08 11.01 -10.64
CA LEU A 305 -13.31 11.58 -9.31
C LEU A 305 -13.08 13.09 -9.30
N LEU A 306 -11.98 13.56 -9.89
CA LEU A 306 -11.66 14.99 -9.97
C LEU A 306 -12.65 15.74 -10.87
N ALA A 307 -13.16 15.14 -11.94
CA ALA A 307 -14.20 15.73 -12.79
C ALA A 307 -15.53 15.89 -12.03
N ILE A 308 -15.92 14.87 -11.26
CA ILE A 308 -17.09 14.92 -10.37
C ILE A 308 -16.89 16.02 -9.32
N TYR A 309 -15.75 16.06 -8.64
CA TYR A 309 -15.43 17.09 -7.65
C TYR A 309 -15.54 18.50 -8.22
N ARG A 310 -14.91 18.73 -9.38
CA ARG A 310 -14.96 20.04 -10.07
C ARG A 310 -16.38 20.43 -10.49
N SER A 311 -17.21 19.47 -10.92
CA SER A 311 -18.60 19.75 -11.29
C SER A 311 -19.43 20.11 -10.06
N ALA A 312 -19.24 19.42 -8.95
CA ALA A 312 -19.95 19.62 -7.69
C ALA A 312 -19.54 20.93 -6.98
N THR A 313 -18.33 21.45 -7.23
CA THR A 313 -17.81 22.69 -6.61
C THR A 313 -17.96 23.94 -7.48
N ARG A 314 -18.52 23.85 -8.69
CA ARG A 314 -18.78 25.02 -9.55
C ARG A 314 -19.74 26.00 -8.89
N ARG A 315 -19.58 27.32 -9.17
CA ARG A 315 -20.53 28.34 -8.70
C ARG A 315 -21.96 27.97 -9.10
N GLY A 316 -22.86 27.88 -8.13
CA GLY A 316 -24.26 27.49 -8.33
C GLY A 316 -24.54 26.00 -8.16
N ALA A 317 -23.55 25.15 -7.99
CA ALA A 317 -23.77 23.76 -7.63
C ALA A 317 -24.27 23.69 -6.17
N GLN A 318 -25.36 22.93 -5.96
CA GLN A 318 -25.94 22.75 -4.61
C GLN A 318 -25.35 21.54 -3.89
N GLN A 319 -24.37 20.84 -4.50
CA GLN A 319 -23.79 19.62 -3.94
C GLN A 319 -22.67 19.94 -2.96
N ARG A 320 -22.79 19.39 -1.75
CA ARG A 320 -21.76 19.45 -0.73
C ARG A 320 -20.89 18.21 -0.87
N VAL A 321 -19.68 18.39 -1.40
CA VAL A 321 -18.74 17.30 -1.71
C VAL A 321 -17.48 17.42 -0.87
N ALA A 322 -16.95 16.28 -0.37
CA ALA A 322 -15.60 16.18 0.21
C ALA A 322 -14.77 15.18 -0.58
N PHE A 323 -13.45 15.33 -0.51
CA PHE A 323 -12.48 14.49 -1.20
C PHE A 323 -11.46 13.92 -0.21
N VAL A 324 -11.20 12.63 -0.28
CA VAL A 324 -10.14 11.93 0.46
C VAL A 324 -9.08 11.54 -0.56
N ALA A 325 -7.90 12.13 -0.43
CA ALA A 325 -6.79 11.91 -1.36
C ALA A 325 -6.11 10.55 -1.11
N GLY A 326 -5.68 9.90 -2.18
CA GLY A 326 -4.92 8.64 -2.13
C GLY A 326 -3.47 8.85 -1.71
N ASP A 327 -2.80 9.84 -2.30
CA ASP A 327 -1.48 10.24 -1.82
C ASP A 327 -1.61 11.19 -0.62
N ARG A 328 -1.51 10.62 0.59
CA ARG A 328 -1.59 11.40 1.82
C ARG A 328 -0.43 12.38 1.99
N ALA A 329 0.76 12.07 1.46
CA ALA A 329 1.96 12.87 1.69
C ALA A 329 1.98 14.12 0.82
N SER A 330 1.62 14.00 -0.47
CA SER A 330 1.60 15.12 -1.42
C SER A 330 0.29 15.91 -1.37
N ASP A 331 -0.86 15.22 -1.27
CA ASP A 331 -2.17 15.82 -1.49
C ASP A 331 -3.09 15.75 -0.27
N GLY A 332 -2.71 14.98 0.75
CA GLY A 332 -3.56 14.68 1.89
C GLY A 332 -3.31 15.56 3.10
N VAL A 333 -2.15 15.46 3.73
CA VAL A 333 -1.85 16.10 5.02
C VAL A 333 -1.14 17.45 4.85
N PHE A 334 -1.34 18.34 5.82
CA PHE A 334 -0.54 19.53 5.99
C PHE A 334 0.54 19.22 7.01
N PRO A 335 1.80 18.95 6.58
CA PRO A 335 2.82 18.33 7.44
C PRO A 335 3.27 19.22 8.60
N LEU A 336 3.16 20.55 8.45
CA LEU A 336 3.52 21.51 9.50
C LEU A 336 2.40 21.77 10.50
N TRP A 337 1.22 21.20 10.29
CA TRP A 337 0.04 21.42 11.11
C TRP A 337 -0.16 20.29 12.14
N SER A 338 -0.85 20.61 13.21
CA SER A 338 -1.25 19.62 14.21
C SER A 338 -2.31 18.65 13.66
N ILE A 339 -2.51 17.55 14.39
CA ILE A 339 -3.55 16.55 14.10
C ILE A 339 -4.93 17.23 14.07
N GLY A 340 -5.22 18.05 15.08
CA GLY A 340 -6.50 18.75 15.20
C GLY A 340 -6.73 19.74 14.06
N GLU A 341 -5.74 20.54 13.68
CA GLU A 341 -5.84 21.49 12.56
C GLU A 341 -6.09 20.76 11.24
N ASN A 342 -5.36 19.66 11.00
CA ASN A 342 -5.59 18.81 9.83
C ASN A 342 -7.02 18.27 9.80
N LEU A 343 -7.58 17.84 10.92
CA LEU A 343 -8.91 17.28 11.01
C LEU A 343 -10.01 18.31 10.74
N VAL A 344 -9.92 19.50 11.36
CA VAL A 344 -11.01 20.48 11.31
C VAL A 344 -10.99 21.39 10.09
N LEU A 345 -9.97 21.30 9.23
CA LEU A 345 -9.77 22.20 8.08
C LEU A 345 -11.02 22.36 7.20
N ARG A 346 -11.70 21.27 6.89
CA ARG A 346 -12.89 21.29 6.04
C ARG A 346 -14.07 21.96 6.74
N TRP A 347 -14.23 21.73 8.03
CA TRP A 347 -15.24 22.36 8.86
C TRP A 347 -15.03 23.88 8.97
N LEU A 348 -13.78 24.35 9.07
CA LEU A 348 -13.46 25.78 9.10
C LEU A 348 -13.82 26.47 7.79
N ASN A 349 -13.75 25.79 6.65
CA ASN A 349 -13.96 26.36 5.32
C ASN A 349 -15.43 26.49 4.88
N GLY A 350 -16.42 26.10 5.69
CA GLY A 350 -17.78 26.33 5.21
C GLY A 350 -18.91 25.58 5.91
N ALA A 351 -18.61 24.64 6.77
CA ALA A 351 -19.62 23.75 7.35
C ALA A 351 -20.00 24.09 8.78
N GLN A 352 -19.97 25.37 9.16
CA GLN A 352 -20.41 25.76 10.52
C GLN A 352 -21.94 25.83 10.58
N PRO A 353 -22.57 25.29 11.64
CA PRO A 353 -24.02 25.40 11.84
C PRO A 353 -24.47 26.86 11.75
N GLY A 354 -25.40 27.15 10.86
CA GLY A 354 -25.96 28.49 10.72
C GLY A 354 -25.60 29.25 9.45
N GLY A 355 -24.82 28.69 8.51
CA GLY A 355 -24.64 29.21 7.15
C GLY A 355 -23.94 30.59 7.01
N ARG A 356 -23.46 31.18 8.11
CA ARG A 356 -22.77 32.46 8.10
C ARG A 356 -21.25 32.20 8.03
N ARG A 357 -20.57 32.74 7.01
CA ARG A 357 -19.11 32.92 7.04
C ARG A 357 -18.76 33.74 8.28
N ARG A 358 -18.25 33.08 9.30
CA ARG A 358 -17.74 33.79 10.46
C ARG A 358 -16.42 34.47 10.12
N LEU A 359 -16.28 35.75 10.49
CA LEU A 359 -15.03 36.51 10.40
C LEU A 359 -13.96 35.98 11.39
N PHE A 360 -14.38 35.16 12.37
CA PHE A 360 -13.52 34.59 13.41
C PHE A 360 -13.70 33.08 13.48
N VAL A 361 -12.58 32.38 13.69
CA VAL A 361 -12.55 30.93 13.89
C VAL A 361 -13.13 30.60 15.27
N ASP A 362 -14.12 29.69 15.33
CA ASP A 362 -14.60 29.14 16.58
C ASP A 362 -13.64 28.06 17.10
N ALA A 363 -12.62 28.51 17.84
CA ALA A 363 -11.59 27.64 18.38
C ALA A 363 -12.13 26.61 19.39
N THR A 364 -13.25 26.90 20.06
CA THR A 364 -13.86 26.00 21.02
C THR A 364 -14.62 24.89 20.29
N GLY A 365 -15.44 25.25 19.31
CA GLY A 365 -16.15 24.30 18.46
C GLY A 365 -15.18 23.40 17.67
N ALA A 366 -14.09 23.97 17.16
CA ALA A 366 -13.05 23.22 16.46
C ALA A 366 -12.39 22.16 17.39
N ARG A 367 -12.06 22.52 18.64
CA ARG A 367 -11.49 21.59 19.60
C ARG A 367 -12.47 20.48 20.03
N SER A 368 -13.72 20.84 20.25
CA SER A 368 -14.78 19.85 20.55
C SER A 368 -14.91 18.85 19.41
N LEU A 369 -15.06 19.33 18.17
CA LEU A 369 -15.17 18.48 16.98
C LEU A 369 -13.97 17.56 16.81
N ALA A 370 -12.75 18.09 17.01
CA ALA A 370 -11.52 17.28 16.93
C ALA A 370 -11.51 16.16 17.99
N GLY A 371 -11.92 16.44 19.22
CA GLY A 371 -12.02 15.46 20.30
C GLY A 371 -13.06 14.38 20.03
N ASP A 372 -14.24 14.75 19.54
CA ASP A 372 -15.29 13.81 19.17
C ASP A 372 -14.83 12.84 18.08
N TRP A 373 -14.17 13.37 17.05
CA TRP A 373 -13.65 12.55 15.96
C TRP A 373 -12.44 11.72 16.38
N GLN A 374 -11.56 12.23 17.26
CA GLN A 374 -10.46 11.44 17.82
C GLN A 374 -10.96 10.14 18.44
N THR A 375 -12.06 10.25 19.19
CA THR A 375 -12.70 9.09 19.83
C THR A 375 -13.32 8.15 18.80
N LYS A 376 -14.08 8.70 17.81
CA LYS A 376 -14.76 7.90 16.77
C LYS A 376 -13.80 7.10 15.88
N ILE A 377 -12.66 7.69 15.51
CA ILE A 377 -11.69 7.03 14.61
C ILE A 377 -10.58 6.27 15.35
N GLY A 378 -10.64 6.26 16.69
CA GLY A 378 -9.76 5.44 17.52
C GLY A 378 -8.27 5.85 17.50
N ILE A 379 -7.94 7.15 17.34
CA ILE A 379 -6.56 7.64 17.49
C ILE A 379 -6.21 7.65 18.96
N ARG A 380 -5.38 6.69 19.40
CA ARG A 380 -4.94 6.56 20.79
C ARG A 380 -3.54 7.17 20.99
N GLY A 381 -3.30 7.73 22.17
CA GLY A 381 -1.95 8.12 22.62
C GLY A 381 -1.37 9.41 22.02
N ALA A 382 -2.04 10.09 21.08
CA ALA A 382 -1.57 11.35 20.53
C ALA A 382 -2.45 12.52 20.97
N ALA A 383 -1.85 13.59 21.46
CA ALA A 383 -2.55 14.83 21.73
C ALA A 383 -2.92 15.54 20.42
N MET A 384 -4.12 16.12 20.31
CA MET A 384 -4.59 16.79 19.10
C MET A 384 -3.71 17.98 18.66
N ASN A 385 -2.93 18.54 19.54
CA ASN A 385 -1.93 19.58 19.25
C ASN A 385 -0.57 19.05 18.80
N ALA A 386 -0.36 17.72 18.80
CA ALA A 386 0.86 17.14 18.25
C ALA A 386 0.88 17.27 16.72
N GLY A 387 2.07 17.34 16.11
CA GLY A 387 2.22 17.41 14.66
C GLY A 387 1.69 16.15 13.98
N ILE A 388 1.05 16.29 12.83
CA ILE A 388 0.45 15.17 12.08
C ILE A 388 1.48 14.09 11.72
N LEU A 389 2.73 14.45 11.48
CA LEU A 389 3.81 13.52 11.15
C LEU A 389 4.25 12.63 12.33
N SER A 390 3.78 12.90 13.55
CA SER A 390 4.00 12.00 14.70
C SER A 390 3.12 10.75 14.65
N LEU A 391 2.11 10.72 13.78
CA LEU A 391 1.23 9.58 13.59
C LEU A 391 1.79 8.59 12.57
N SER A 392 1.50 7.29 12.76
CA SER A 392 1.69 6.28 11.74
C SER A 392 0.85 6.58 10.49
N GLY A 393 1.26 6.06 9.33
CA GLY A 393 0.54 6.27 8.07
C GLY A 393 -0.95 5.92 8.14
N GLY A 394 -1.31 4.80 8.75
CA GLY A 394 -2.72 4.42 8.96
C GLY A 394 -3.50 5.42 9.81
N ASN A 395 -2.88 5.95 10.88
CA ASN A 395 -3.52 6.98 11.71
C ASN A 395 -3.62 8.33 10.98
N GLN A 396 -2.64 8.70 10.15
CA GLN A 396 -2.76 9.87 9.27
C GLN A 396 -3.94 9.71 8.31
N GLN A 397 -4.11 8.51 7.74
CA GLN A 397 -5.24 8.21 6.86
C GLN A 397 -6.59 8.32 7.58
N LYS A 398 -6.70 7.83 8.82
CA LYS A 398 -7.87 8.03 9.67
C LYS A 398 -8.20 9.53 9.87
N VAL A 399 -7.19 10.39 10.02
CA VAL A 399 -7.41 11.85 10.11
C VAL A 399 -7.99 12.42 8.81
N LEU A 400 -7.53 11.96 7.64
CA LEU A 400 -8.08 12.39 6.34
C LEU A 400 -9.55 11.99 6.18
N PHE A 401 -9.91 10.76 6.59
CA PHE A 401 -11.31 10.34 6.65
C PHE A 401 -12.14 11.20 7.60
N ALA A 402 -11.64 11.40 8.82
CA ALA A 402 -12.32 12.25 9.79
C ALA A 402 -12.53 13.68 9.27
N ARG A 403 -11.54 14.26 8.57
CA ARG A 403 -11.66 15.57 7.92
C ARG A 403 -12.82 15.61 6.93
N ALA A 404 -12.96 14.58 6.09
CA ALA A 404 -14.03 14.51 5.12
C ALA A 404 -15.39 14.31 5.79
N LEU A 405 -15.46 13.41 6.76
CA LEU A 405 -16.70 13.04 7.45
C LEU A 405 -17.15 14.06 8.51
N ALA A 406 -16.23 14.83 9.07
CA ALA A 406 -16.56 15.95 9.97
C ALA A 406 -17.20 17.15 9.23
N SER A 407 -17.16 17.15 7.90
CA SER A 407 -17.84 18.14 7.08
C SER A 407 -19.34 17.81 6.94
N ASP A 408 -20.10 18.77 6.38
CA ASP A 408 -21.51 18.63 6.02
C ASP A 408 -21.70 18.01 4.62
N ALA A 409 -20.69 17.39 4.03
CA ALA A 409 -20.74 16.83 2.70
C ALA A 409 -21.73 15.65 2.62
N ASP A 410 -22.58 15.68 1.61
CA ASP A 410 -23.52 14.59 1.28
C ASP A 410 -22.87 13.54 0.36
N LEU A 411 -21.83 13.97 -0.39
CA LEU A 411 -21.04 13.15 -1.29
C LEU A 411 -19.59 13.13 -0.86
N ILE A 412 -19.03 11.94 -0.66
CA ILE A 412 -17.63 11.71 -0.32
C ILE A 412 -16.95 10.98 -1.48
N LEU A 413 -15.94 11.60 -2.06
CA LEU A 413 -15.10 11.01 -3.11
C LEU A 413 -13.80 10.51 -2.47
N MET A 414 -13.42 9.28 -2.77
CA MET A 414 -12.28 8.61 -2.15
C MET A 414 -11.39 8.04 -3.26
N ASP A 415 -10.15 8.51 -3.32
CA ASP A 415 -9.16 8.11 -4.32
C ASP A 415 -8.16 7.14 -3.67
N ASP A 416 -8.35 5.83 -3.80
CA ASP A 416 -7.54 4.76 -3.24
C ASP A 416 -7.17 4.97 -1.74
N PRO A 417 -8.17 5.23 -0.88
CA PRO A 417 -7.98 5.81 0.44
C PRO A 417 -7.36 4.84 1.45
N THR A 418 -7.33 3.57 1.14
CA THR A 418 -6.87 2.48 2.01
C THR A 418 -5.49 1.95 1.61
N ARG A 419 -4.89 2.55 0.58
CA ARG A 419 -3.58 2.18 0.10
C ARG A 419 -2.50 2.33 1.18
N GLY A 420 -1.73 1.26 1.42
CA GLY A 420 -0.68 1.24 2.44
C GLY A 420 -1.21 1.38 3.87
N VAL A 421 -2.46 0.97 4.10
CA VAL A 421 -3.10 0.94 5.42
C VAL A 421 -3.22 -0.53 5.87
N ASP A 422 -2.98 -0.79 7.14
CA ASP A 422 -3.09 -2.15 7.69
C ASP A 422 -4.53 -2.65 7.72
N ILE A 423 -4.69 -4.00 7.74
CA ILE A 423 -5.99 -4.68 7.67
C ILE A 423 -6.93 -4.23 8.79
N GLY A 424 -6.42 -4.04 10.03
CA GLY A 424 -7.25 -3.59 11.15
C GLY A 424 -7.79 -2.18 10.91
N THR A 425 -6.94 -1.25 10.48
CA THR A 425 -7.35 0.11 10.11
C THR A 425 -8.29 0.13 8.92
N LYS A 426 -8.08 -0.74 7.90
CA LYS A 426 -9.02 -0.89 6.78
C LYS A 426 -10.41 -1.28 7.26
N HIS A 427 -10.49 -2.29 8.14
CA HIS A 427 -11.77 -2.73 8.71
C HIS A 427 -12.52 -1.61 9.43
N ASP A 428 -11.82 -0.81 10.26
CA ASP A 428 -12.39 0.36 10.92
C ASP A 428 -12.96 1.37 9.91
N ILE A 429 -12.22 1.62 8.81
CA ILE A 429 -12.64 2.50 7.73
C ILE A 429 -13.91 1.96 7.03
N TYR A 430 -13.95 0.66 6.71
CA TYR A 430 -15.11 0.05 6.07
C TYR A 430 -16.37 0.15 6.92
N GLN A 431 -16.26 -0.11 8.23
CA GLN A 431 -17.37 0.07 9.16
C GLN A 431 -17.82 1.51 9.23
N LEU A 432 -16.89 2.47 9.26
CA LEU A 432 -17.20 3.89 9.29
C LEU A 432 -17.93 4.34 8.02
N VAL A 433 -17.43 3.96 6.83
CA VAL A 433 -18.06 4.27 5.53
C VAL A 433 -19.49 3.72 5.49
N ARG A 434 -19.70 2.45 5.86
CA ARG A 434 -21.01 1.83 5.91
C ARG A 434 -21.97 2.53 6.87
N SER A 435 -21.49 2.88 8.08
CA SER A 435 -22.31 3.57 9.07
C SER A 435 -22.76 4.97 8.59
N GLU A 436 -21.90 5.68 7.88
CA GLU A 436 -22.22 6.99 7.32
C GLU A 436 -23.09 6.89 6.05
N ALA A 437 -22.92 5.84 5.24
CA ALA A 437 -23.80 5.54 4.12
C ALA A 437 -25.23 5.24 4.61
N ALA A 438 -25.39 4.45 5.65
CA ALA A 438 -26.68 4.18 6.30
C ALA A 438 -27.36 5.46 6.84
N ARG A 439 -26.60 6.53 7.12
CA ARG A 439 -27.10 7.86 7.50
C ARG A 439 -27.47 8.72 6.29
N GLY A 440 -27.31 8.20 5.07
CA GLY A 440 -27.68 8.85 3.82
C GLY A 440 -26.54 9.60 3.12
N ARG A 441 -25.27 9.45 3.53
CA ARG A 441 -24.12 9.95 2.77
C ARG A 441 -23.81 9.03 1.61
N THR A 442 -23.48 9.57 0.47
CA THR A 442 -23.12 8.81 -0.74
C THR A 442 -21.60 8.80 -0.88
N PHE A 443 -21.06 7.65 -1.25
CA PHE A 443 -19.63 7.45 -1.43
C PHE A 443 -19.31 7.02 -2.86
N ILE A 444 -18.25 7.58 -3.43
CA ILE A 444 -17.60 7.06 -4.64
C ILE A 444 -16.18 6.71 -4.26
N TRP A 445 -15.86 5.44 -4.37
CA TRP A 445 -14.63 4.85 -3.89
C TRP A 445 -13.83 4.22 -5.02
N TYR A 446 -12.76 4.86 -5.46
CA TYR A 446 -11.76 4.22 -6.29
C TYR A 446 -10.83 3.40 -5.41
N THR A 447 -10.57 2.18 -5.78
CA THR A 447 -9.59 1.30 -5.14
C THR A 447 -8.84 0.48 -6.18
N THR A 448 -7.55 0.23 -5.89
CA THR A 448 -6.70 -0.70 -6.64
C THR A 448 -6.80 -2.13 -6.11
N GLU A 449 -7.49 -2.34 -4.98
CA GLU A 449 -7.66 -3.64 -4.34
C GLU A 449 -9.08 -4.18 -4.62
N ASN A 450 -9.16 -5.24 -5.41
CA ASN A 450 -10.45 -5.82 -5.83
C ASN A 450 -11.32 -6.29 -4.67
N ASP A 451 -10.70 -6.79 -3.58
CA ASP A 451 -11.42 -7.27 -2.39
C ASP A 451 -12.24 -6.15 -1.71
N GLU A 452 -11.82 -4.89 -1.85
CA GLU A 452 -12.53 -3.74 -1.28
C GLU A 452 -13.85 -3.44 -1.98
N LEU A 453 -13.99 -3.84 -3.25
CA LEU A 453 -15.22 -3.66 -4.02
C LEU A 453 -16.39 -4.47 -3.45
N ALA A 454 -16.11 -5.53 -2.68
CA ALA A 454 -17.13 -6.27 -1.93
C ALA A 454 -17.85 -5.41 -0.87
N HIS A 455 -17.27 -4.26 -0.51
CA HIS A 455 -17.89 -3.28 0.39
C HIS A 455 -18.76 -2.24 -0.34
N CYS A 456 -18.74 -2.23 -1.67
CA CYS A 456 -19.55 -1.35 -2.51
C CYS A 456 -20.88 -2.01 -2.89
N ASP A 457 -21.90 -1.20 -3.18
CA ASP A 457 -23.19 -1.68 -3.67
C ASP A 457 -23.15 -2.05 -5.16
N ARG A 458 -22.28 -1.37 -5.92
CA ARG A 458 -21.94 -1.66 -7.32
C ARG A 458 -20.61 -1.03 -7.69
N ALA A 459 -20.02 -1.50 -8.80
CA ALA A 459 -18.77 -0.98 -9.31
C ALA A 459 -18.87 -0.56 -10.78
N TYR A 460 -18.26 0.57 -11.11
CA TYR A 460 -18.00 1.01 -12.47
C TYR A 460 -16.59 0.63 -12.86
N VAL A 461 -16.45 -0.27 -13.83
CA VAL A 461 -15.13 -0.73 -14.33
C VAL A 461 -14.66 0.21 -15.42
N PHE A 462 -13.48 0.80 -15.22
CA PHE A 462 -12.88 1.76 -16.14
C PHE A 462 -11.89 1.10 -17.11
N ARG A 463 -11.89 1.63 -18.35
CA ARG A 463 -10.89 1.32 -19.37
C ARG A 463 -10.68 2.54 -20.27
N SER A 464 -9.43 2.96 -20.45
CA SER A 464 -9.04 4.08 -21.33
C SER A 464 -9.89 5.35 -21.13
N GLY A 465 -10.09 5.74 -19.88
CA GLY A 465 -10.82 6.95 -19.49
C GLY A 465 -12.36 6.85 -19.59
N ARG A 466 -12.93 5.65 -19.65
CA ARG A 466 -14.39 5.41 -19.79
C ARG A 466 -14.85 4.30 -18.89
N VAL A 467 -16.15 4.32 -18.61
CA VAL A 467 -16.84 3.20 -18.01
C VAL A 467 -17.05 2.14 -19.09
N ASN A 468 -16.44 0.99 -18.90
CA ASN A 468 -16.59 -0.17 -19.78
C ASN A 468 -17.76 -1.04 -19.37
N ARG A 469 -17.90 -1.29 -18.07
CA ARG A 469 -18.97 -2.13 -17.51
C ARG A 469 -19.43 -1.60 -16.16
N VAL A 470 -20.66 -1.90 -15.78
CA VAL A 470 -21.19 -1.69 -14.43
C VAL A 470 -21.52 -3.06 -13.87
N LEU A 471 -20.98 -3.37 -12.71
CA LEU A 471 -21.12 -4.66 -12.02
C LEU A 471 -21.88 -4.42 -10.72
N ASP A 472 -22.81 -5.28 -10.38
CA ASP A 472 -23.40 -5.32 -9.03
C ASP A 472 -22.39 -5.96 -8.05
N ALA A 473 -22.52 -5.67 -6.75
CA ALA A 473 -21.56 -6.16 -5.73
C ALA A 473 -21.29 -7.66 -5.77
N GLN A 474 -22.26 -8.47 -6.22
CA GLN A 474 -22.14 -9.93 -6.33
C GLN A 474 -21.33 -10.39 -7.55
N GLU A 475 -21.15 -9.52 -8.54
CA GLU A 475 -20.40 -9.76 -9.77
C GLU A 475 -18.96 -9.24 -9.69
N CYS A 476 -18.58 -8.59 -8.59
CA CYS A 476 -17.25 -8.03 -8.35
C CYS A 476 -16.25 -9.10 -7.86
N ASP A 477 -16.15 -10.22 -8.58
CA ASP A 477 -15.06 -11.17 -8.40
C ASP A 477 -13.85 -10.79 -9.27
N GLU A 478 -12.67 -11.32 -8.93
CA GLU A 478 -11.41 -10.96 -9.60
C GLU A 478 -11.43 -11.31 -11.10
N GLU A 479 -12.03 -12.45 -11.47
CA GLU A 479 -12.09 -12.92 -12.85
C GLU A 479 -12.99 -12.01 -13.70
N THR A 480 -14.18 -11.67 -13.20
CA THR A 480 -15.14 -10.77 -13.86
C THR A 480 -14.58 -9.36 -13.99
N LEU A 481 -13.90 -8.85 -12.96
CA LEU A 481 -13.26 -7.53 -12.98
C LEU A 481 -12.11 -7.46 -14.00
N LEU A 482 -11.27 -8.50 -14.05
CA LEU A 482 -10.20 -8.61 -15.03
C LEU A 482 -10.79 -8.70 -16.45
N ALA A 483 -11.76 -9.58 -16.69
CA ALA A 483 -12.42 -9.69 -17.98
C ALA A 483 -13.01 -8.33 -18.41
N ALA A 484 -13.76 -7.66 -17.55
CA ALA A 484 -14.35 -6.34 -17.82
C ALA A 484 -13.28 -5.24 -18.05
N SER A 485 -12.07 -5.39 -17.52
CA SER A 485 -10.96 -4.46 -17.73
C SER A 485 -10.28 -4.65 -19.09
N PHE A 486 -10.35 -5.85 -19.69
CA PHE A 486 -9.70 -6.19 -20.96
C PHE A 486 -10.64 -6.31 -22.15
N GLU A 487 -11.92 -6.65 -21.95
CA GLU A 487 -12.91 -6.77 -23.02
C GLU A 487 -13.14 -5.41 -23.72
N GLU A 488 -13.07 -5.41 -25.07
CA GLU A 488 -13.57 -4.27 -25.84
C GLU A 488 -15.10 -4.37 -25.91
N ARG A 489 -15.77 -3.30 -25.47
CA ARG A 489 -17.20 -3.14 -25.69
C ARG A 489 -17.41 -3.17 -27.21
N ALA A 490 -18.07 -4.21 -27.74
CA ALA A 490 -18.54 -4.21 -29.11
C ALA A 490 -19.35 -2.92 -29.33
N ALA A 491 -18.95 -2.14 -30.35
CA ALA A 491 -19.46 -0.80 -30.65
C ALA A 491 -20.96 -0.80 -30.98
#